data_dbdf4b23474ba326f91248a9448395b1
#
_entry.id   dbdf4b23474ba326f91248a9448395b1
#
_cell.length_a   1.000
_cell.length_b   1.000
_cell.length_c   1.000
_cell.angle_alpha   90.00
_cell.angle_beta   90.00
_cell.angle_gamma   90.00
#
_symmetry.space_group_name_H-M   'P 1'
#
loop_
_entity.id
_entity.type
_entity.pdbx_description
1 polymer ?
#
loop_
_entity_poly.entity_id
_entity_poly.type
_entity_poly.pdbx_seq_one_letter_code
_entity_poly.pdbx_strand_id
1 'polypeptide(L)'
;MNLEEFLPRYLQRLLRGDRIGCREILGAALQTGTPANIIFTDLFSPIISEVARLYRNHEIDLITEHMATRINRTLVDQLQSKLPRRDPRNLKMVITCANDEPEELGAQMYADLFESDGWEVKFIGGGVPNDEIMALSGLIQPDILFIYGTKASNAPDVRRLIDAIRNVGACPQLRFMLSGGVFNRAEGLWEEIGADLFASTAKEALEIALTDQRAKPRKRHNHRDAAKNTVMENAVSG
;
A
#
# COMPACT_ATOMS: atom_id res chain seq x y z
N MET A 1 4.72 13.61 -25.40
CA MET A 1 3.50 14.14 -24.73
C MET A 1 3.70 13.88 -23.26
N ASN A 2 3.62 14.89 -22.40
CA ASN A 2 3.88 14.78 -20.97
C ASN A 2 2.62 14.19 -20.29
N LEU A 3 2.78 13.34 -19.26
CA LEU A 3 1.65 12.78 -18.48
C LEU A 3 0.75 13.88 -17.89
N GLU A 4 1.31 15.03 -17.55
CA GLU A 4 0.56 16.20 -17.09
C GLU A 4 -0.55 16.65 -18.05
N GLU A 5 -0.38 16.44 -19.38
CA GLU A 5 -1.39 16.77 -20.37
C GLU A 5 -2.57 15.77 -20.37
N PHE A 6 -2.33 14.55 -19.89
CA PHE A 6 -3.38 13.52 -19.80
C PHE A 6 -4.27 13.71 -18.58
N LEU A 7 -3.75 14.22 -17.46
CA LEU A 7 -4.48 14.36 -16.20
C LEU A 7 -5.84 15.07 -16.33
N PRO A 8 -5.93 16.32 -16.87
CA PRO A 8 -7.20 17.02 -16.94
C PRO A 8 -8.17 16.35 -17.92
N ARG A 9 -7.66 15.78 -19.02
CA ARG A 9 -8.47 15.07 -20.01
C ARG A 9 -9.03 13.77 -19.44
N TYR A 10 -8.20 13.03 -18.70
CA TYR A 10 -8.61 11.80 -18.04
C TYR A 10 -9.66 12.09 -16.97
N LEU A 11 -9.42 13.06 -16.08
CA LEU A 11 -10.36 13.46 -15.04
C LEU A 11 -11.72 13.87 -15.62
N GLN A 12 -11.73 14.65 -16.70
CA GLN A 12 -12.98 15.05 -17.36
C GLN A 12 -13.79 13.86 -17.88
N ARG A 13 -13.14 12.88 -18.52
CA ARG A 13 -13.79 11.65 -18.99
C ARG A 13 -14.28 10.79 -17.84
N LEU A 14 -13.44 10.67 -16.82
CA LEU A 14 -13.70 9.87 -15.62
C LEU A 14 -14.97 10.34 -14.90
N LEU A 15 -15.08 11.65 -14.63
CA LEU A 15 -16.25 12.24 -13.94
C LEU A 15 -17.54 12.15 -14.76
N ARG A 16 -17.46 11.96 -16.07
CA ARG A 16 -18.61 11.69 -16.95
C ARG A 16 -18.96 10.19 -17.03
N GLY A 17 -18.20 9.32 -16.37
CA GLY A 17 -18.37 7.88 -16.49
C GLY A 17 -17.98 7.29 -17.85
N ASP A 18 -17.19 8.03 -18.65
CA ASP A 18 -16.77 7.64 -20.00
C ASP A 18 -15.66 6.59 -19.96
N ARG A 19 -16.06 5.33 -19.77
CA ARG A 19 -15.16 4.18 -19.67
C ARG A 19 -14.31 3.98 -20.93
N ILE A 20 -14.86 4.28 -22.10
CA ILE A 20 -14.16 4.11 -23.39
C ILE A 20 -13.08 5.17 -23.51
N GLY A 21 -13.43 6.45 -23.30
CA GLY A 21 -12.48 7.54 -23.34
C GLY A 21 -11.36 7.42 -22.30
N CYS A 22 -11.63 6.91 -21.10
CA CYS A 22 -10.59 6.62 -20.11
C CYS A 22 -9.61 5.54 -20.60
N ARG A 23 -10.09 4.46 -21.22
CA ARG A 23 -9.23 3.42 -21.80
C ARG A 23 -8.39 3.94 -22.98
N GLU A 24 -8.97 4.79 -23.82
CA GLU A 24 -8.25 5.41 -24.95
C GLU A 24 -7.09 6.28 -24.44
N ILE A 25 -7.33 7.09 -23.41
CA ILE A 25 -6.28 7.93 -22.80
C ILE A 25 -5.18 7.06 -22.18
N LEU A 26 -5.52 6.01 -21.43
CA LEU A 26 -4.53 5.07 -20.88
C LEU A 26 -3.73 4.39 -22.02
N GLY A 27 -4.42 3.95 -23.07
CA GLY A 27 -3.78 3.37 -24.26
C GLY A 27 -2.80 4.33 -24.91
N ALA A 28 -3.18 5.60 -25.07
CA ALA A 28 -2.30 6.65 -25.61
C ALA A 28 -1.09 6.88 -24.71
N ALA A 29 -1.25 6.93 -23.39
CA ALA A 29 -0.14 7.06 -22.46
C ALA A 29 0.85 5.88 -22.56
N LEU A 30 0.35 4.65 -22.69
CA LEU A 30 1.20 3.47 -22.90
C LEU A 30 1.92 3.51 -24.26
N GLN A 31 1.28 4.01 -25.31
CA GLN A 31 1.88 4.12 -26.66
C GLN A 31 3.01 5.15 -26.71
N THR A 32 3.07 6.13 -25.80
CA THR A 32 4.23 7.02 -25.66
C THR A 32 5.47 6.33 -25.08
N GLY A 33 5.37 5.07 -24.69
CA GLY A 33 6.43 4.33 -24.01
C GLY A 33 6.54 4.64 -22.50
N THR A 34 5.55 5.33 -21.92
CA THR A 34 5.55 5.63 -20.49
C THR A 34 5.46 4.33 -19.68
N PRO A 35 6.40 4.07 -18.76
CA PRO A 35 6.37 2.86 -17.93
C PRO A 35 5.11 2.79 -17.05
N ALA A 36 4.60 1.58 -16.83
CA ALA A 36 3.37 1.37 -16.07
C ALA A 36 3.44 1.92 -14.63
N ASN A 37 4.57 1.75 -13.94
CA ASN A 37 4.78 2.31 -12.60
C ASN A 37 4.70 3.84 -12.58
N ILE A 38 5.15 4.52 -13.62
CA ILE A 38 5.01 5.99 -13.75
C ILE A 38 3.55 6.37 -13.99
N ILE A 39 2.80 5.58 -14.77
CA ILE A 39 1.35 5.81 -14.93
C ILE A 39 0.63 5.61 -13.58
N PHE A 40 1.03 4.63 -12.76
CA PHE A 40 0.49 4.44 -11.41
C PHE A 40 0.72 5.68 -10.53
N THR A 41 1.97 6.18 -10.48
CA THR A 41 2.34 7.28 -9.58
C THR A 41 1.89 8.65 -10.07
N ASP A 42 1.96 8.90 -11.39
CA ASP A 42 1.85 10.26 -11.92
C ASP A 42 0.50 10.51 -12.65
N LEU A 43 -0.29 9.44 -12.89
CA LEU A 43 -1.65 9.58 -13.41
C LEU A 43 -2.69 9.10 -12.39
N PHE A 44 -2.66 7.82 -11.99
CA PHE A 44 -3.71 7.26 -11.15
C PHE A 44 -3.70 7.79 -9.70
N SER A 45 -2.54 7.89 -9.05
CA SER A 45 -2.46 8.41 -7.67
C SER A 45 -3.01 9.83 -7.53
N PRO A 46 -2.62 10.81 -8.37
CA PRO A 46 -3.21 12.15 -8.30
C PRO A 46 -4.70 12.16 -8.65
N ILE A 47 -5.14 11.36 -9.61
CA ILE A 47 -6.57 11.27 -9.98
C ILE A 47 -7.43 10.72 -8.84
N ILE A 48 -7.00 9.67 -8.18
CA ILE A 48 -7.71 9.10 -7.02
C ILE A 48 -7.80 10.14 -5.90
N SER A 49 -6.70 10.83 -5.63
CA SER A 49 -6.65 11.89 -4.62
C SER A 49 -7.59 13.06 -4.98
N GLU A 50 -7.64 13.43 -6.25
CA GLU A 50 -8.50 14.52 -6.74
C GLU A 50 -9.99 14.14 -6.69
N VAL A 51 -10.36 12.93 -7.12
CA VAL A 51 -11.75 12.43 -6.99
C VAL A 51 -12.19 12.43 -5.53
N ALA A 52 -11.34 11.95 -4.62
CA ALA A 52 -11.61 11.97 -3.19
C ALA A 52 -11.71 13.41 -2.64
N ARG A 53 -10.94 14.37 -3.13
CA ARG A 53 -11.04 15.78 -2.77
C ARG A 53 -12.37 16.39 -3.23
N LEU A 54 -12.72 16.17 -4.50
CA LEU A 54 -13.96 16.67 -5.10
C LEU A 54 -15.20 16.16 -4.34
N TYR A 55 -15.20 14.88 -4.00
CA TYR A 55 -16.30 14.29 -3.23
C TYR A 55 -16.41 14.87 -1.81
N ARG A 56 -15.29 15.00 -1.08
CA ARG A 56 -15.30 15.60 0.26
C ARG A 56 -15.76 17.05 0.28
N ASN A 57 -15.47 17.81 -0.78
CA ASN A 57 -15.88 19.19 -0.93
C ASN A 57 -17.32 19.35 -1.48
N HIS A 58 -18.04 18.24 -1.69
CA HIS A 58 -19.36 18.23 -2.33
C HIS A 58 -19.39 18.82 -3.75
N GLU A 59 -18.25 18.80 -4.46
CA GLU A 59 -18.14 19.23 -5.86
C GLU A 59 -18.62 18.14 -6.83
N ILE A 60 -18.63 16.88 -6.39
CA ILE A 60 -19.25 15.74 -7.07
C ILE A 60 -20.13 14.95 -6.09
N ASP A 61 -21.12 14.25 -6.62
CA ASP A 61 -21.98 13.36 -5.85
C ASP A 61 -21.41 11.96 -5.65
N LEU A 62 -22.03 11.16 -4.79
CA LEU A 62 -21.64 9.79 -4.49
C LEU A 62 -21.66 8.88 -5.72
N ILE A 63 -22.61 9.10 -6.65
CA ILE A 63 -22.72 8.27 -7.86
C ILE A 63 -21.52 8.52 -8.76
N THR A 64 -21.15 9.78 -8.94
CA THR A 64 -19.98 10.18 -9.75
C THR A 64 -18.68 9.64 -9.16
N GLU A 65 -18.51 9.74 -7.84
CA GLU A 65 -17.36 9.19 -7.12
C GLU A 65 -17.27 7.67 -7.30
N HIS A 66 -18.37 6.92 -7.10
CA HIS A 66 -18.40 5.49 -7.29
C HIS A 66 -18.11 5.07 -8.73
N MET A 67 -18.68 5.77 -9.73
CA MET A 67 -18.37 5.49 -11.14
C MET A 67 -16.88 5.69 -11.42
N ALA A 68 -16.31 6.80 -10.96
CA ALA A 68 -14.90 7.14 -11.15
C ALA A 68 -13.98 6.07 -10.52
N THR A 69 -14.25 5.68 -9.28
CA THR A 69 -13.47 4.66 -8.57
C THR A 69 -13.53 3.30 -9.28
N ARG A 70 -14.70 2.87 -9.76
CA ARG A 70 -14.83 1.60 -10.48
C ARG A 70 -14.13 1.59 -11.83
N ILE A 71 -14.12 2.71 -12.56
CA ILE A 71 -13.35 2.87 -13.79
C ILE A 71 -11.86 2.77 -13.49
N ASN A 72 -11.37 3.53 -12.49
CA ASN A 72 -9.97 3.51 -12.08
C ASN A 72 -9.54 2.11 -11.67
N ARG A 73 -10.32 1.40 -10.83
CA ARG A 73 -10.00 0.02 -10.41
C ARG A 73 -9.80 -0.90 -11.61
N THR A 74 -10.73 -0.88 -12.57
CA THR A 74 -10.62 -1.71 -13.78
C THR A 74 -9.35 -1.42 -14.58
N LEU A 75 -8.93 -0.16 -14.66
CA LEU A 75 -7.77 0.24 -15.47
C LEU A 75 -6.45 -0.01 -14.71
N VAL A 76 -6.44 0.17 -13.41
CA VAL A 76 -5.32 -0.19 -12.53
C VAL A 76 -5.07 -1.70 -12.60
N ASP A 77 -6.11 -2.54 -12.48
CA ASP A 77 -6.01 -3.99 -12.58
C ASP A 77 -5.43 -4.43 -13.93
N GLN A 78 -5.87 -3.80 -15.03
CA GLN A 78 -5.32 -4.07 -16.37
C GLN A 78 -3.85 -3.65 -16.51
N LEU A 79 -3.45 -2.57 -15.86
CA LEU A 79 -2.10 -2.04 -15.92
C LEU A 79 -1.12 -2.80 -15.02
N GLN A 80 -1.61 -3.41 -13.94
CA GLN A 80 -0.79 -4.18 -12.97
C GLN A 80 0.10 -5.22 -13.66
N SER A 81 -0.43 -5.94 -14.66
CA SER A 81 0.33 -6.93 -15.41
C SER A 81 1.51 -6.37 -16.25
N LYS A 82 1.56 -5.06 -16.42
CA LYS A 82 2.61 -4.32 -17.16
C LYS A 82 3.63 -3.67 -16.25
N LEU A 83 3.46 -3.78 -14.94
CA LEU A 83 4.46 -3.28 -13.98
C LEU A 83 5.77 -4.04 -14.16
N PRO A 84 6.93 -3.34 -14.07
CA PRO A 84 8.22 -4.00 -14.11
C PRO A 84 8.35 -4.95 -12.91
N ARG A 85 9.02 -6.08 -13.08
CA ARG A 85 9.33 -7.01 -11.99
C ARG A 85 10.80 -6.94 -11.68
N ARG A 86 11.13 -6.52 -10.46
CA ARG A 86 12.50 -6.51 -9.94
C ARG A 86 12.81 -7.83 -9.23
N ASP A 87 14.09 -8.12 -9.09
CA ASP A 87 14.56 -9.28 -8.32
C ASP A 87 14.08 -9.19 -6.86
N PRO A 88 13.78 -10.36 -6.22
CA PRO A 88 13.31 -10.42 -4.85
C PRO A 88 14.27 -9.74 -3.86
N ARG A 89 13.74 -8.82 -3.06
CA ARG A 89 14.50 -8.09 -2.02
C ARG A 89 14.67 -8.88 -0.73
N ASN A 90 13.96 -9.99 -0.57
CA ASN A 90 13.82 -10.72 0.69
C ASN A 90 13.31 -9.85 1.84
N LEU A 91 12.45 -8.90 1.52
CA LEU A 91 11.73 -8.02 2.44
C LEU A 91 10.25 -8.35 2.40
N LYS A 92 9.59 -8.36 3.55
CA LYS A 92 8.18 -8.70 3.68
C LYS A 92 7.36 -7.48 4.11
N MET A 93 6.20 -7.32 3.50
CA MET A 93 5.26 -6.28 3.84
C MET A 93 3.86 -6.87 3.98
N VAL A 94 3.16 -6.51 5.04
CA VAL A 94 1.72 -6.66 5.14
C VAL A 94 1.11 -5.29 4.86
N ILE A 95 0.14 -5.22 3.96
CA ILE A 95 -0.60 -3.99 3.64
C ILE A 95 -2.05 -4.21 4.02
N THR A 96 -2.57 -3.33 4.86
CA THR A 96 -3.97 -3.30 5.28
C THR A 96 -4.55 -1.91 5.09
N CYS A 97 -5.87 -1.82 5.01
CA CYS A 97 -6.57 -0.56 5.15
C CYS A 97 -7.02 -0.39 6.60
N ALA A 98 -7.17 0.86 7.03
CA ALA A 98 -7.82 1.14 8.30
C ALA A 98 -9.23 0.52 8.31
N ASN A 99 -9.71 0.10 9.49
CA ASN A 99 -11.04 -0.48 9.62
C ASN A 99 -12.09 0.49 9.04
N ASP A 100 -13.15 -0.01 8.42
CA ASP A 100 -14.17 0.80 7.72
C ASP A 100 -13.65 1.68 6.56
N GLU A 101 -12.47 1.40 6.02
CA GLU A 101 -11.99 2.09 4.83
C GLU A 101 -12.76 1.60 3.59
N PRO A 102 -13.60 2.44 2.95
CA PRO A 102 -14.40 2.01 1.80
C PRO A 102 -13.57 1.95 0.51
N GLU A 103 -12.43 2.67 0.49
CA GLU A 103 -11.60 2.85 -0.68
C GLU A 103 -10.25 2.16 -0.54
N GLU A 104 -10.22 0.92 -0.98
CA GLU A 104 -9.00 0.09 -0.95
C GLU A 104 -8.11 0.28 -2.18
N LEU A 105 -8.59 0.96 -3.24
CA LEU A 105 -7.86 1.07 -4.50
C LEU A 105 -6.48 1.73 -4.32
N GLY A 106 -6.40 2.75 -3.48
CA GLY A 106 -5.12 3.38 -3.15
C GLY A 106 -4.15 2.37 -2.51
N ALA A 107 -4.62 1.60 -1.52
CA ALA A 107 -3.82 0.58 -0.85
C ALA A 107 -3.38 -0.55 -1.79
N GLN A 108 -4.28 -1.00 -2.68
CA GLN A 108 -3.97 -1.99 -3.71
C GLN A 108 -2.84 -1.49 -4.61
N MET A 109 -2.87 -0.22 -5.03
CA MET A 109 -1.80 0.35 -5.85
C MET A 109 -0.45 0.36 -5.15
N TYR A 110 -0.40 0.62 -3.84
CA TYR A 110 0.83 0.46 -3.06
C TYR A 110 1.30 -0.99 -3.06
N ALA A 111 0.38 -1.96 -2.87
CA ALA A 111 0.71 -3.38 -2.91
C ALA A 111 1.35 -3.78 -4.24
N ASP A 112 0.73 -3.40 -5.35
CA ASP A 112 1.22 -3.67 -6.70
C ASP A 112 2.60 -3.06 -6.96
N LEU A 113 2.83 -1.83 -6.50
CA LEU A 113 4.11 -1.13 -6.67
C LEU A 113 5.23 -1.77 -5.80
N PHE A 114 4.96 -2.13 -4.56
CA PHE A 114 5.93 -2.81 -3.70
C PHE A 114 6.26 -4.22 -4.21
N GLU A 115 5.25 -4.97 -4.68
CA GLU A 115 5.47 -6.27 -5.31
C GLU A 115 6.33 -6.13 -6.58
N SER A 116 6.03 -5.14 -7.42
CA SER A 116 6.82 -4.78 -8.60
C SER A 116 8.27 -4.45 -8.27
N ASP A 117 8.53 -3.84 -7.10
CA ASP A 117 9.85 -3.49 -6.60
C ASP A 117 10.58 -4.66 -5.91
N GLY A 118 9.98 -5.84 -5.89
CA GLY A 118 10.58 -7.09 -5.39
C GLY A 118 10.33 -7.39 -3.92
N TRP A 119 9.35 -6.74 -3.28
CA TRP A 119 8.90 -7.10 -1.93
C TRP A 119 7.98 -8.33 -1.96
N GLU A 120 8.02 -9.15 -0.91
CA GLU A 120 6.97 -10.14 -0.64
C GLU A 120 5.81 -9.42 0.06
N VAL A 121 4.72 -9.15 -0.69
CA VAL A 121 3.58 -8.38 -0.19
C VAL A 121 2.43 -9.31 0.14
N LYS A 122 1.79 -9.07 1.30
CA LYS A 122 0.48 -9.62 1.66
C LYS A 122 -0.50 -8.46 1.78
N PHE A 123 -1.31 -8.28 0.75
CA PHE A 123 -2.39 -7.30 0.77
C PHE A 123 -3.65 -7.94 1.32
N ILE A 124 -4.15 -7.42 2.44
CA ILE A 124 -5.33 -7.96 3.12
C ILE A 124 -6.55 -7.02 3.06
N GLY A 125 -6.38 -5.80 2.55
CA GLY A 125 -7.47 -4.83 2.40
C GLY A 125 -8.02 -4.30 3.72
N GLY A 126 -9.29 -3.88 3.70
CA GLY A 126 -10.01 -3.35 4.86
C GLY A 126 -10.97 -4.35 5.48
N GLY A 127 -11.61 -3.95 6.59
CA GLY A 127 -12.61 -4.77 7.27
C GLY A 127 -12.07 -5.98 8.04
N VAL A 128 -10.74 -6.10 8.17
CA VAL A 128 -10.10 -7.16 8.94
C VAL A 128 -9.90 -6.69 10.38
N PRO A 129 -10.35 -7.46 11.38
CA PRO A 129 -10.18 -7.10 12.79
C PRO A 129 -8.71 -6.98 13.21
N ASN A 130 -8.44 -6.09 14.16
CA ASN A 130 -7.08 -5.81 14.61
C ASN A 130 -6.36 -7.02 15.22
N ASP A 131 -7.07 -7.93 15.87
CA ASP A 131 -6.53 -9.18 16.42
C ASP A 131 -6.07 -10.15 15.33
N GLU A 132 -6.79 -10.24 14.21
CA GLU A 132 -6.39 -11.03 13.06
C GLU A 132 -5.16 -10.44 12.37
N ILE A 133 -5.10 -9.10 12.22
CA ILE A 133 -3.91 -8.41 11.68
C ILE A 133 -2.70 -8.66 12.57
N MET A 134 -2.88 -8.59 13.88
CA MET A 134 -1.83 -8.88 14.86
C MET A 134 -1.35 -10.32 14.78
N ALA A 135 -2.29 -11.31 14.72
CA ALA A 135 -1.98 -12.72 14.58
C ALA A 135 -1.20 -13.01 13.29
N LEU A 136 -1.65 -12.44 12.17
CA LEU A 136 -0.97 -12.55 10.88
C LEU A 136 0.45 -11.96 10.93
N SER A 137 0.60 -10.78 11.55
CA SER A 137 1.91 -10.13 11.70
C SER A 137 2.86 -10.99 12.53
N GLY A 138 2.36 -11.62 13.61
CA GLY A 138 3.12 -12.57 14.43
C GLY A 138 3.58 -13.80 13.66
N LEU A 139 2.75 -14.30 12.74
CA LEU A 139 3.05 -15.46 11.91
C LEU A 139 4.06 -15.14 10.79
N ILE A 140 3.84 -14.04 10.06
CA ILE A 140 4.63 -13.68 8.86
C ILE A 140 5.94 -13.01 9.24
N GLN A 141 6.00 -12.31 10.38
CA GLN A 141 7.14 -11.48 10.80
C GLN A 141 7.54 -10.48 9.70
N PRO A 142 6.63 -9.57 9.28
CA PRO A 142 6.94 -8.63 8.22
C PRO A 142 7.94 -7.57 8.68
N ASP A 143 8.67 -7.00 7.74
CA ASP A 143 9.56 -5.86 7.99
C ASP A 143 8.75 -4.57 8.19
N ILE A 144 7.64 -4.45 7.43
CA ILE A 144 6.74 -3.30 7.51
C ILE A 144 5.28 -3.78 7.54
N LEU A 145 4.49 -3.21 8.47
CA LEU A 145 3.04 -3.19 8.39
C LEU A 145 2.63 -1.81 7.86
N PHE A 146 2.13 -1.81 6.63
CA PHE A 146 1.65 -0.61 5.96
C PHE A 146 0.15 -0.47 6.16
N ILE A 147 -0.31 0.68 6.69
CA ILE A 147 -1.72 0.94 6.96
C ILE A 147 -2.17 2.15 6.14
N TYR A 148 -3.12 1.93 5.26
CA TYR A 148 -3.72 2.97 4.42
C TYR A 148 -5.02 3.48 5.04
N GLY A 149 -5.21 4.81 5.09
CA GLY A 149 -6.43 5.38 5.63
C GLY A 149 -6.82 6.70 4.97
N THR A 150 -8.12 6.91 4.79
CA THR A 150 -8.67 8.15 4.22
C THR A 150 -9.59 8.88 5.18
N LYS A 151 -10.17 8.17 6.16
CA LYS A 151 -11.14 8.69 7.14
C LYS A 151 -10.47 9.02 8.48
N ALA A 152 -10.70 10.22 8.99
CA ALA A 152 -10.18 10.63 10.30
C ALA A 152 -10.75 9.79 11.47
N SER A 153 -11.98 9.27 11.34
CA SER A 153 -12.62 8.41 12.34
C SER A 153 -11.84 7.12 12.63
N ASN A 154 -10.98 6.68 11.69
CA ASN A 154 -10.21 5.46 11.83
C ASN A 154 -8.88 5.64 12.58
N ALA A 155 -8.42 6.86 12.79
CA ALA A 155 -7.15 7.15 13.45
C ALA A 155 -7.01 6.50 14.86
N PRO A 156 -8.05 6.55 15.75
CA PRO A 156 -7.96 5.88 17.04
C PRO A 156 -7.83 4.36 16.95
N ASP A 157 -8.42 3.74 15.94
CA ASP A 157 -8.36 2.29 15.73
C ASP A 157 -6.97 1.85 15.23
N VAL A 158 -6.40 2.62 14.31
CA VAL A 158 -5.02 2.42 13.84
C VAL A 158 -4.04 2.53 15.01
N ARG A 159 -4.21 3.52 15.89
CA ARG A 159 -3.38 3.64 17.10
C ARG A 159 -3.51 2.40 17.99
N ARG A 160 -4.75 1.93 18.26
CA ARG A 160 -4.97 0.72 19.05
C ARG A 160 -4.27 -0.51 18.47
N LEU A 161 -4.28 -0.67 17.14
CA LEU A 161 -3.58 -1.76 16.47
C LEU A 161 -2.06 -1.68 16.70
N ILE A 162 -1.47 -0.52 16.50
CA ILE A 162 -0.02 -0.30 16.71
C ILE A 162 0.37 -0.59 18.15
N ASP A 163 -0.38 -0.02 19.10
CA ASP A 163 -0.13 -0.21 20.54
C ASP A 163 -0.26 -1.69 20.94
N ALA A 164 -1.29 -2.39 20.44
CA ALA A 164 -1.51 -3.80 20.72
C ALA A 164 -0.35 -4.68 20.23
N ILE A 165 0.10 -4.49 18.98
CA ILE A 165 1.22 -5.27 18.41
C ILE A 165 2.52 -4.99 19.18
N ARG A 166 2.79 -3.73 19.56
CA ARG A 166 3.98 -3.38 20.33
C ARG A 166 3.95 -3.95 21.75
N ASN A 167 2.79 -3.91 22.41
CA ASN A 167 2.62 -4.42 23.76
C ASN A 167 2.79 -5.94 23.85
N VAL A 168 2.33 -6.68 22.83
CA VAL A 168 2.53 -8.13 22.73
C VAL A 168 4.00 -8.46 22.48
N GLY A 169 4.73 -7.60 21.78
CA GLY A 169 6.16 -7.77 21.51
C GLY A 169 6.52 -8.96 20.60
N ALA A 170 5.55 -9.55 19.91
CA ALA A 170 5.78 -10.70 19.03
C ALA A 170 6.61 -10.35 17.78
N CYS A 171 6.62 -9.06 17.39
CA CYS A 171 7.32 -8.57 16.20
C CYS A 171 8.21 -7.35 16.53
N PRO A 172 9.31 -7.52 17.30
CA PRO A 172 10.08 -6.39 17.83
C PRO A 172 10.83 -5.56 16.76
N GLN A 173 10.95 -6.08 15.54
CA GLN A 173 11.59 -5.39 14.42
C GLN A 173 10.59 -4.78 13.43
N LEU A 174 9.29 -5.00 13.65
CA LEU A 174 8.23 -4.48 12.79
C LEU A 174 8.21 -2.95 12.82
N ARG A 175 8.14 -2.35 11.63
CA ARG A 175 7.94 -0.92 11.45
C ARG A 175 6.53 -0.65 10.93
N PHE A 176 5.92 0.38 11.46
CA PHE A 176 4.59 0.82 11.04
C PHE A 176 4.71 1.99 10.07
N MET A 177 4.22 1.82 8.85
CA MET A 177 4.15 2.88 7.85
C MET A 177 2.71 3.29 7.63
N LEU A 178 2.42 4.58 7.71
CA LEU A 178 1.11 5.14 7.41
C LEU A 178 1.12 5.89 6.07
N SER A 179 0.01 5.82 5.36
CA SER A 179 -0.25 6.60 4.15
C SER A 179 -1.75 6.76 3.93
N GLY A 180 -2.10 7.57 2.94
CA GLY A 180 -3.50 7.84 2.59
C GLY A 180 -3.97 9.22 2.99
N GLY A 181 -5.14 9.58 2.47
CA GLY A 181 -5.57 10.98 2.48
C GLY A 181 -5.76 11.61 3.86
N VAL A 182 -6.09 10.84 4.91
CA VAL A 182 -6.21 11.40 6.26
C VAL A 182 -4.86 11.84 6.80
N PHE A 183 -3.84 11.02 6.63
CA PHE A 183 -2.49 11.30 7.13
C PHE A 183 -1.81 12.43 6.35
N ASN A 184 -2.15 12.57 5.06
CA ASN A 184 -1.66 13.68 4.23
C ASN A 184 -2.27 15.04 4.62
N ARG A 185 -3.48 15.05 5.20
CA ARG A 185 -4.18 16.29 5.57
C ARG A 185 -3.96 16.73 7.00
N ALA A 186 -3.61 15.82 7.89
CA ALA A 186 -3.43 16.09 9.31
C ALA A 186 -1.94 15.99 9.64
N GLU A 187 -1.26 17.14 9.61
CA GLU A 187 0.17 17.24 9.93
C GLU A 187 0.44 16.68 11.34
N GLY A 188 1.46 15.83 11.46
CA GLY A 188 1.84 15.21 12.74
C GLY A 188 0.94 14.06 13.22
N LEU A 189 -0.20 13.80 12.58
CA LEU A 189 -1.12 12.74 13.02
C LEU A 189 -0.45 11.36 13.07
N TRP A 190 0.40 11.05 12.10
CA TRP A 190 1.10 9.77 12.06
C TRP A 190 2.06 9.58 13.25
N GLU A 191 2.69 10.66 13.73
CA GLU A 191 3.53 10.67 14.94
C GLU A 191 2.68 10.48 16.20
N GLU A 192 1.54 11.18 16.31
CA GLU A 192 0.61 11.04 17.44
C GLU A 192 0.04 9.62 17.54
N ILE A 193 -0.21 8.96 16.41
CA ILE A 193 -0.65 7.57 16.36
C ILE A 193 0.50 6.62 16.76
N GLY A 194 1.73 7.08 16.69
CA GLY A 194 2.91 6.30 17.05
C GLY A 194 3.44 5.46 15.89
N ALA A 195 3.20 5.82 14.65
CA ALA A 195 3.84 5.17 13.51
C ALA A 195 5.34 5.50 13.44
N ASP A 196 6.09 4.65 12.77
CA ASP A 196 7.53 4.83 12.60
C ASP A 196 7.87 5.57 11.30
N LEU A 197 7.00 5.44 10.29
CA LEU A 197 7.19 5.92 8.95
C LEU A 197 5.89 6.51 8.42
N PHE A 198 6.03 7.56 7.60
CA PHE A 198 4.92 8.15 6.88
C PHE A 198 5.35 8.46 5.45
N ALA A 199 4.43 8.25 4.50
CA ALA A 199 4.64 8.61 3.12
C ALA A 199 3.39 9.27 2.55
N SER A 200 3.56 10.43 1.93
CA SER A 200 2.47 11.18 1.32
C SER A 200 2.08 10.64 -0.06
N THR A 201 3.03 9.96 -0.73
CA THR A 201 2.86 9.39 -2.06
C THR A 201 3.45 7.99 -2.17
N ALA A 202 3.02 7.25 -3.19
CA ALA A 202 3.54 5.91 -3.44
C ALA A 202 5.05 5.91 -3.78
N LYS A 203 5.52 6.93 -4.48
CA LYS A 203 6.95 7.09 -4.78
C LYS A 203 7.77 7.30 -3.50
N GLU A 204 7.32 8.20 -2.65
CA GLU A 204 7.95 8.46 -1.35
C GLU A 204 7.94 7.21 -0.46
N ALA A 205 6.84 6.44 -0.45
CA ALA A 205 6.75 5.20 0.32
C ALA A 205 7.83 4.18 -0.09
N LEU A 206 8.05 4.00 -1.38
CA LEU A 206 9.11 3.13 -1.90
C LEU A 206 10.51 3.61 -1.46
N GLU A 207 10.77 4.91 -1.55
CA GLU A 207 12.06 5.52 -1.16
C GLU A 207 12.32 5.38 0.35
N ILE A 208 11.32 5.69 1.18
CA ILE A 208 11.41 5.60 2.64
C ILE A 208 11.61 4.16 3.08
N ALA A 209 10.81 3.22 2.55
CA ALA A 209 10.91 1.81 2.90
C ALA A 209 12.29 1.23 2.60
N LEU A 210 12.90 1.62 1.48
CA LEU A 210 14.26 1.19 1.10
C LEU A 210 15.34 1.82 1.97
N THR A 211 15.18 3.09 2.33
CA THR A 211 16.16 3.81 3.17
C THR A 211 16.15 3.27 4.59
N ASP A 212 14.97 3.04 5.16
CA ASP A 212 14.82 2.46 6.49
C ASP A 212 15.45 1.06 6.59
N GLN A 213 15.27 0.22 5.58
CA GLN A 213 15.82 -1.14 5.56
C GLN A 213 17.36 -1.18 5.40
N ARG A 214 17.94 -0.21 4.71
CA ARG A 214 19.41 -0.10 4.61
C ARG A 214 20.07 0.33 5.93
N ALA A 215 19.35 1.07 6.76
CA ALA A 215 19.83 1.53 8.06
C ALA A 215 19.89 0.42 9.13
N LYS A 216 19.22 -0.72 8.93
CA LYS A 216 19.18 -1.85 9.87
C LYS A 216 19.90 -3.08 9.31
N PRO A 217 21.08 -3.47 9.85
CA PRO A 217 21.70 -4.73 9.46
C PRO A 217 20.82 -5.90 9.90
N ARG A 218 20.36 -6.71 8.95
CA ARG A 218 19.60 -7.94 9.23
C ARG A 218 20.47 -8.94 9.97
N LYS A 219 20.06 -9.36 11.18
CA LYS A 219 20.51 -10.64 11.73
C LYS A 219 19.87 -11.74 10.88
N ARG A 220 20.67 -12.38 10.02
CA ARG A 220 20.25 -13.60 9.31
C ARG A 220 19.91 -14.65 10.35
N HIS A 221 18.65 -14.99 10.55
CA HIS A 221 18.25 -16.23 11.19
C HIS A 221 18.53 -17.34 10.18
N ASN A 222 19.65 -18.03 10.38
CA ASN A 222 19.99 -19.24 9.64
C ASN A 222 19.02 -20.34 10.07
N HIS A 223 17.98 -20.61 9.28
CA HIS A 223 17.12 -21.80 9.43
C HIS A 223 17.87 -23.14 9.24
N ARG A 224 19.21 -23.12 9.06
CA ARG A 224 20.01 -24.33 8.92
C ARG A 224 20.41 -24.99 10.25
N ASP A 225 20.29 -24.27 11.38
CA ASP A 225 20.71 -24.81 12.67
C ASP A 225 19.59 -25.58 13.41
N ALA A 226 18.32 -25.34 13.09
CA ALA A 226 17.20 -26.11 13.67
C ALA A 226 17.16 -27.56 13.17
N ALA A 227 17.58 -27.83 11.94
CA ALA A 227 17.57 -29.17 11.37
C ALA A 227 18.72 -30.07 11.88
N LYS A 228 19.82 -29.50 12.39
CA LYS A 228 20.95 -30.27 12.93
C LYS A 228 20.74 -30.71 14.37
N ASN A 229 20.01 -29.98 15.19
CA ASN A 229 19.73 -30.38 16.58
C ASN A 229 18.73 -31.53 16.66
N THR A 230 17.79 -31.64 15.74
CA THR A 230 16.79 -32.74 15.74
C THR A 230 17.42 -34.11 15.31
N VAL A 231 18.51 -34.07 14.58
CA VAL A 231 19.22 -35.30 14.15
C VAL A 231 20.18 -35.82 15.24
N MET A 232 20.71 -34.96 16.10
CA MET A 232 21.58 -35.38 17.20
C MET A 232 20.83 -35.93 18.42
N GLU A 233 19.63 -35.46 18.72
CA GLU A 233 18.83 -36.01 19.83
C GLU A 233 18.29 -37.41 19.56
N ASN A 234 18.09 -37.81 18.30
CA ASN A 234 17.65 -39.14 17.93
C ASN A 234 18.78 -40.17 17.79
N ALA A 235 20.05 -39.74 17.89
CA ALA A 235 21.21 -40.64 17.80
C ALA A 235 21.75 -41.06 19.18
N VAL A 236 21.22 -40.53 20.28
CA VAL A 236 21.72 -40.86 21.64
C VAL A 236 20.69 -41.71 22.43
N SER A 237 19.56 -42.07 21.82
CA SER A 237 18.49 -42.88 22.47
C SER A 237 18.25 -44.20 21.71
N GLY A 238 19.29 -44.75 21.10
CA GLY A 238 19.26 -46.08 20.47
C GLY A 238 20.37 -46.98 21.03
#